data_e06afb4f0e19b5b50590a1b5f7c47659
#
_entry.id   e06afb4f0e19b5b50590a1b5f7c47659
#
_cell.length_a   1.000
_cell.length_b   1.000
_cell.length_c   1.000
_cell.angle_alpha   90.00
_cell.angle_beta   90.00
_cell.angle_gamma   90.00
#
_symmetry.space_group_name_H-M   'P 1'
#
loop_
_entity.id
_entity.type
_entity.pdbx_description
1 polymer ?
#
loop_
_entity_poly.entity_id
_entity_poly.type
_entity_poly.pdbx_seq_one_letter_code
_entity_poly.pdbx_strand_id
1 'polypeptide(L)'
;MIRRLRSSAQRRYHRGLTISFKRFLGRLLRGGFGLLLPLLALAGCNGIVANDLVRAQNLDSPIRGKDAPREVLDEHHVSRQLRIDVGPPPASLSVWIVDSIPLPVTISIDSGAHDEPIVRLVYAPQTRPSTRPLALATRGAITPRGTLFLLHGLGDSKEYYPYEFYSFIMAGQGYRVILVDSRGHGRSTGDRLTFGYRESRDLVQVLDDLRRRGLIVGNVGVLGISYGASTAICWAAIDPRVRAVVALEPFSSLRDATVDAGPSLLGSSSWMFSNRDLQNIAARVAKLGGFDIDRDSPLAAIARCTTPILLIHGKADNFLLPAHSIRLHQADPDHSKLILVDGASHLDLWFQAVEMITRESNRWFQRYLPAHLPQPGPTD
;
A
#
# COMPACT_ATOMS: atom_id res chain seq x y z
N MET A 1 -13.14 16.28 12.12
CA MET A 1 -12.85 15.98 10.69
C MET A 1 -12.57 14.50 10.46
N ILE A 2 -11.72 13.84 11.23
CA ILE A 2 -11.30 12.42 11.09
C ILE A 2 -12.48 11.43 11.27
N ARG A 3 -13.42 11.62 12.22
CA ARG A 3 -14.60 10.75 12.35
C ARG A 3 -15.56 10.86 11.14
N ARG A 4 -15.71 12.03 10.55
CA ARG A 4 -16.48 12.20 9.29
C ARG A 4 -15.78 11.53 8.12
N LEU A 5 -14.45 11.52 8.08
CA LEU A 5 -13.65 10.80 7.07
C LEU A 5 -13.74 9.28 7.26
N ARG A 6 -13.64 8.76 8.52
CA ARG A 6 -13.88 7.35 8.85
C ARG A 6 -15.25 6.88 8.40
N SER A 7 -16.31 7.59 8.79
CA SER A 7 -17.68 7.19 8.48
C SER A 7 -18.03 7.34 7.00
N SER A 8 -17.35 8.20 6.26
CA SER A 8 -17.62 8.43 4.84
C SER A 8 -16.81 7.47 3.96
N ALA A 9 -15.55 7.18 4.26
CA ALA A 9 -14.74 6.25 3.51
C ALA A 9 -15.22 4.80 3.70
N GLN A 10 -15.45 4.38 4.94
CA GLN A 10 -15.96 3.05 5.27
C GLN A 10 -17.39 2.81 4.74
N ARG A 11 -18.28 3.80 4.84
CA ARG A 11 -19.64 3.72 4.28
C ARG A 11 -19.64 3.78 2.76
N ARG A 12 -18.71 4.49 2.11
CA ARG A 12 -18.62 4.55 0.64
C ARG A 12 -18.05 3.26 0.04
N TYR A 13 -17.03 2.67 0.67
CA TYR A 13 -16.47 1.39 0.26
C TYR A 13 -17.51 0.26 0.32
N HIS A 14 -18.28 0.17 1.43
CA HIS A 14 -19.36 -0.82 1.57
C HIS A 14 -20.61 -0.51 0.71
N ARG A 15 -20.97 0.76 0.50
CA ARG A 15 -22.16 1.11 -0.30
C ARG A 15 -21.95 0.88 -1.80
N GLY A 16 -20.79 1.17 -2.34
CA GLY A 16 -20.50 0.98 -3.78
C GLY A 16 -20.67 -0.48 -4.21
N LEU A 17 -20.09 -1.42 -3.47
CA LEU A 17 -20.21 -2.85 -3.75
C LEU A 17 -21.64 -3.40 -3.58
N THR A 18 -22.32 -3.01 -2.52
CA THR A 18 -23.65 -3.57 -2.16
C THR A 18 -24.76 -3.16 -3.13
N ILE A 19 -24.71 -1.93 -3.68
CA ILE A 19 -25.78 -1.39 -4.54
C ILE A 19 -25.69 -1.95 -5.96
N SER A 20 -24.48 -2.14 -6.48
CA SER A 20 -24.29 -2.64 -7.86
C SER A 20 -24.66 -4.12 -7.99
N PHE A 21 -24.30 -4.95 -7.00
CA PHE A 21 -24.60 -6.37 -7.00
C PHE A 21 -26.10 -6.66 -6.83
N LYS A 22 -26.82 -5.88 -6.02
CA LYS A 22 -28.30 -5.96 -5.89
C LYS A 22 -29.03 -5.68 -7.21
N ARG A 23 -28.52 -4.73 -8.01
CA ARG A 23 -29.10 -4.42 -9.35
C ARG A 23 -28.82 -5.53 -10.36
N PHE A 24 -27.66 -6.18 -10.27
CA PHE A 24 -27.30 -7.32 -11.12
C PHE A 24 -28.16 -8.56 -10.81
N LEU A 25 -28.28 -8.91 -9.52
CA LEU A 25 -29.10 -10.05 -9.08
C LEU A 25 -30.60 -9.84 -9.39
N GLY A 26 -31.09 -8.61 -9.22
CA GLY A 26 -32.48 -8.26 -9.54
C GLY A 26 -32.84 -8.37 -11.03
N ARG A 27 -31.84 -8.31 -11.93
CA ARG A 27 -32.02 -8.57 -13.38
C ARG A 27 -32.00 -10.05 -13.70
N LEU A 28 -31.18 -10.87 -13.01
CA LEU A 28 -31.10 -12.32 -13.17
C LEU A 28 -32.34 -13.04 -12.65
N LEU A 29 -32.94 -12.58 -11.56
CA LEU A 29 -34.11 -13.24 -10.93
C LEU A 29 -35.44 -12.97 -11.66
N ARG A 30 -35.47 -12.04 -12.62
CA ARG A 30 -36.71 -11.75 -13.41
C ARG A 30 -36.90 -12.60 -14.67
N GLY A 31 -35.90 -13.42 -15.02
CA GLY A 31 -35.99 -14.38 -16.15
C GLY A 31 -36.22 -15.78 -15.61
N GLY A 32 -37.46 -16.24 -15.56
CA GLY A 32 -37.85 -17.54 -15.03
C GLY A 32 -37.29 -18.73 -15.80
N PHE A 33 -36.22 -19.35 -15.25
CA PHE A 33 -35.74 -20.67 -15.63
C PHE A 33 -35.29 -21.45 -14.39
N GLY A 34 -35.75 -22.71 -14.33
CA GLY A 34 -35.70 -23.58 -13.16
C GLY A 34 -34.33 -24.03 -12.67
N LEU A 35 -34.32 -24.72 -11.58
CA LEU A 35 -33.32 -25.30 -10.67
C LEU A 35 -31.92 -25.71 -11.17
N LEU A 36 -31.61 -25.71 -12.47
CA LEU A 36 -30.25 -25.88 -13.03
C LEU A 36 -29.44 -24.57 -13.12
N LEU A 37 -30.11 -23.43 -13.02
CA LEU A 37 -29.48 -22.12 -13.04
C LEU A 37 -28.62 -21.77 -11.82
N PRO A 38 -28.86 -22.23 -10.58
CA PRO A 38 -28.01 -21.82 -9.43
C PRO A 38 -26.58 -22.32 -9.57
N LEU A 39 -26.32 -23.51 -10.08
CA LEU A 39 -24.96 -24.04 -10.22
C LEU A 39 -24.20 -23.41 -11.40
N LEU A 40 -24.86 -23.14 -12.51
CA LEU A 40 -24.31 -22.41 -13.65
C LEU A 40 -24.14 -20.91 -13.32
N ALA A 41 -25.04 -20.35 -12.50
CA ALA A 41 -24.93 -18.98 -11.99
C ALA A 41 -23.76 -18.85 -11.03
N LEU A 42 -23.51 -19.79 -10.11
CA LEU A 42 -22.37 -19.77 -9.19
C LEU A 42 -21.02 -19.86 -9.94
N ALA A 43 -20.88 -20.73 -10.91
CA ALA A 43 -19.68 -20.79 -11.76
C ALA A 43 -19.47 -19.51 -12.58
N GLY A 44 -20.56 -18.88 -13.04
CA GLY A 44 -20.55 -17.58 -13.70
C GLY A 44 -20.20 -16.44 -12.75
N CYS A 45 -20.75 -16.46 -11.53
CA CYS A 45 -20.44 -15.45 -10.48
C CYS A 45 -18.98 -15.47 -10.07
N ASN A 46 -18.38 -16.66 -9.89
CA ASN A 46 -16.95 -16.78 -9.60
C ASN A 46 -16.08 -16.16 -10.70
N GLY A 47 -16.49 -16.31 -11.97
CA GLY A 47 -15.82 -15.71 -13.12
C GLY A 47 -15.91 -14.19 -13.14
N ILE A 48 -17.07 -13.63 -12.82
CA ILE A 48 -17.30 -12.18 -12.79
C ILE A 48 -16.49 -11.55 -11.66
N VAL A 49 -16.52 -12.13 -10.46
CA VAL A 49 -15.76 -11.65 -9.31
C VAL A 49 -14.26 -11.72 -9.58
N ALA A 50 -13.76 -12.82 -10.16
CA ALA A 50 -12.34 -12.95 -10.49
C ALA A 50 -11.88 -11.93 -11.55
N ASN A 51 -12.70 -11.70 -12.59
CA ASN A 51 -12.39 -10.68 -13.59
C ASN A 51 -12.37 -9.26 -13.00
N ASP A 52 -13.24 -8.98 -12.03
CA ASP A 52 -13.25 -7.66 -11.36
C ASP A 52 -12.04 -7.48 -10.43
N LEU A 53 -11.67 -8.50 -9.68
CA LEU A 53 -10.52 -8.46 -8.78
C LEU A 53 -9.18 -8.29 -9.53
N VAL A 54 -9.04 -8.92 -10.71
CA VAL A 54 -7.80 -8.81 -11.51
C VAL A 54 -7.73 -7.53 -12.31
N ARG A 55 -8.87 -6.84 -12.48
CA ARG A 55 -8.94 -5.62 -13.29
C ARG A 55 -8.27 -4.44 -12.61
N ALA A 56 -7.73 -3.54 -13.40
CA ALA A 56 -7.18 -2.27 -12.94
C ALA A 56 -8.18 -1.51 -12.06
N GLN A 57 -7.72 -1.04 -10.90
CA GLN A 57 -8.55 -0.42 -9.88
C GLN A 57 -9.02 0.99 -10.24
N ASN A 58 -8.31 1.66 -11.13
CA ASN A 58 -8.65 2.99 -11.66
C ASN A 58 -9.57 2.96 -12.88
N LEU A 59 -10.04 1.78 -13.29
CA LEU A 59 -11.07 1.61 -14.33
C LEU A 59 -12.44 1.36 -13.68
N ASP A 60 -13.49 1.87 -14.34
CA ASP A 60 -14.86 1.60 -13.91
C ASP A 60 -15.12 0.08 -13.81
N SER A 61 -15.75 -0.34 -12.74
CA SER A 61 -16.05 -1.74 -12.45
C SER A 61 -17.56 -1.97 -12.37
N PRO A 62 -18.10 -3.07 -12.95
CA PRO A 62 -19.49 -3.41 -12.77
C PRO A 62 -19.85 -3.80 -11.34
N ILE A 63 -18.89 -4.22 -10.53
CA ILE A 63 -19.09 -4.61 -9.11
C ILE A 63 -18.79 -3.43 -8.20
N ARG A 64 -17.65 -2.75 -8.36
CA ARG A 64 -17.19 -1.63 -7.52
C ARG A 64 -17.88 -0.29 -7.86
N GLY A 65 -18.36 -0.13 -9.10
CA GLY A 65 -18.92 1.12 -9.59
C GLY A 65 -17.85 2.10 -10.07
N LYS A 66 -18.22 3.38 -10.20
CA LYS A 66 -17.27 4.45 -10.49
C LYS A 66 -16.50 4.80 -9.23
N ASP A 67 -15.21 5.04 -9.37
CA ASP A 67 -14.39 5.54 -8.27
C ASP A 67 -15.00 6.79 -7.63
N ALA A 68 -15.01 6.82 -6.30
CA ALA A 68 -15.38 8.04 -5.57
C ALA A 68 -14.37 9.15 -5.94
N PRO A 69 -14.80 10.44 -5.96
CA PRO A 69 -13.87 11.54 -6.14
C PRO A 69 -12.76 11.43 -5.09
N ARG A 70 -11.53 11.35 -5.54
CA ARG A 70 -10.34 11.30 -4.68
C ARG A 70 -10.13 12.69 -4.10
N GLU A 71 -9.86 12.76 -2.80
CA GLU A 71 -9.34 13.99 -2.21
C GLU A 71 -7.95 14.20 -2.82
N VAL A 72 -7.84 15.19 -3.70
CA VAL A 72 -6.57 15.62 -4.24
C VAL A 72 -5.85 16.37 -3.12
N LEU A 73 -4.71 15.87 -2.74
CA LEU A 73 -3.86 16.50 -1.74
C LEU A 73 -3.04 17.61 -2.39
N ASP A 74 -2.62 18.53 -1.54
CA ASP A 74 -1.81 19.66 -1.94
C ASP A 74 -0.43 19.20 -2.40
N GLU A 75 -0.17 19.29 -3.71
CA GLU A 75 1.07 18.85 -4.36
C GLU A 75 2.28 19.76 -4.01
N HIS A 76 2.13 20.74 -3.12
CA HIS A 76 3.14 21.79 -2.88
C HIS A 76 4.49 21.28 -2.33
N HIS A 77 4.54 20.08 -1.76
CA HIS A 77 5.80 19.49 -1.28
C HIS A 77 6.37 18.40 -2.19
N VAL A 78 5.71 18.09 -3.30
CA VAL A 78 6.24 17.17 -4.30
C VAL A 78 7.27 17.90 -5.15
N SER A 79 8.54 17.49 -5.02
CA SER A 79 9.64 18.13 -5.74
C SER A 79 9.68 17.75 -7.22
N ARG A 80 9.22 16.54 -7.58
CA ARG A 80 9.17 16.06 -8.96
C ARG A 80 8.01 15.11 -9.18
N GLN A 81 7.39 15.23 -10.34
CA GLN A 81 6.39 14.31 -10.87
C GLN A 81 6.92 13.70 -12.16
N LEU A 82 6.90 12.36 -12.24
CA LEU A 82 7.46 11.61 -13.35
C LEU A 82 6.45 10.60 -13.87
N ARG A 83 6.65 10.23 -15.14
CA ARG A 83 6.09 9.02 -15.72
C ARG A 83 7.24 8.10 -16.11
N ILE A 84 7.11 6.82 -15.74
CA ILE A 84 8.12 5.80 -16.01
C ILE A 84 7.42 4.63 -16.68
N ASP A 85 7.86 4.32 -17.89
CA ASP A 85 7.33 3.21 -18.66
C ASP A 85 8.01 1.91 -18.22
N VAL A 86 7.19 0.88 -18.03
CA VAL A 86 7.59 -0.45 -17.55
C VAL A 86 6.95 -1.55 -18.39
N GLY A 87 7.44 -2.77 -18.31
CA GLY A 87 6.87 -3.91 -19.00
C GLY A 87 7.87 -4.97 -19.39
N PRO A 88 7.46 -6.08 -20.03
CA PRO A 88 6.12 -6.45 -20.47
C PRO A 88 5.21 -6.96 -19.34
N PRO A 89 3.89 -6.85 -19.46
CA PRO A 89 3.12 -6.04 -20.40
C PRO A 89 3.31 -4.56 -20.12
N PRO A 90 3.20 -3.67 -21.15
CA PRO A 90 3.50 -2.26 -20.99
C PRO A 90 2.53 -1.57 -20.02
N ALA A 91 3.09 -0.71 -19.20
CA ALA A 91 2.38 0.24 -18.36
C ALA A 91 3.21 1.51 -18.19
N SER A 92 2.56 2.64 -17.92
CA SER A 92 3.21 3.91 -17.59
C SER A 92 2.87 4.28 -16.16
N LEU A 93 3.86 4.23 -15.27
CA LEU A 93 3.67 4.44 -13.83
C LEU A 93 3.85 5.91 -13.48
N SER A 94 2.95 6.42 -12.65
CA SER A 94 3.01 7.77 -12.10
C SER A 94 3.83 7.74 -10.81
N VAL A 95 4.88 8.54 -10.77
CA VAL A 95 5.85 8.57 -9.67
C VAL A 95 6.01 10.00 -9.17
N TRP A 96 5.95 10.17 -7.86
CA TRP A 96 6.25 11.43 -7.18
C TRP A 96 7.53 11.29 -6.36
N ILE A 97 8.31 12.36 -6.29
CA ILE A 97 9.49 12.48 -5.45
C ILE A 97 9.25 13.61 -4.45
N VAL A 98 9.46 13.28 -3.19
CA VAL A 98 9.50 14.23 -2.08
C VAL A 98 10.93 14.25 -1.56
N ASP A 99 11.59 15.39 -1.67
CA ASP A 99 12.95 15.55 -1.18
C ASP A 99 12.98 15.65 0.34
N SER A 100 14.11 15.29 0.94
CA SER A 100 14.29 15.38 2.39
C SER A 100 14.09 16.83 2.87
N ILE A 101 13.35 16.95 3.97
CA ILE A 101 13.04 18.24 4.59
C ILE A 101 14.02 18.45 5.75
N PRO A 102 14.72 19.60 5.84
CA PRO A 102 15.76 19.84 6.84
C PRO A 102 15.23 20.09 8.26
N LEU A 103 13.96 19.85 8.52
CA LEU A 103 13.32 20.13 9.80
C LEU A 103 12.87 18.83 10.46
N PRO A 104 13.19 18.63 11.76
CA PRO A 104 12.62 17.51 12.50
C PRO A 104 11.11 17.70 12.57
N VAL A 105 10.37 16.76 11.99
CA VAL A 105 8.92 16.68 12.09
C VAL A 105 8.60 15.83 13.30
N THR A 106 7.89 16.39 14.27
CA THR A 106 7.37 15.66 15.43
C THR A 106 5.86 15.49 15.25
N ILE A 107 5.37 14.33 15.60
CA ILE A 107 3.93 14.05 15.63
C ILE A 107 3.45 14.36 17.03
N SER A 108 2.46 15.24 17.18
CA SER A 108 1.67 15.32 18.40
C SER A 108 0.26 14.81 18.13
N ILE A 109 -0.27 14.04 19.07
CA ILE A 109 -1.65 13.58 19.04
C ILE A 109 -2.37 14.31 20.18
N ASP A 110 -3.24 15.24 19.82
CA ASP A 110 -4.06 15.99 20.78
C ASP A 110 -5.44 15.36 20.83
N SER A 111 -6.09 15.37 22.01
CA SER A 111 -7.51 15.02 22.14
C SER A 111 -8.35 16.16 21.61
N GLY A 112 -9.16 15.91 20.60
CA GLY A 112 -10.15 16.88 20.08
C GLY A 112 -11.36 17.03 21.01
N ALA A 113 -12.22 18.00 20.72
CA ALA A 113 -13.38 18.39 21.54
C ALA A 113 -14.44 17.27 21.77
N HIS A 114 -14.27 16.09 21.20
CA HIS A 114 -15.14 14.91 21.36
C HIS A 114 -14.34 13.61 21.45
N ASP A 115 -13.19 13.60 22.17
CA ASP A 115 -12.24 12.47 22.25
C ASP A 115 -11.72 11.97 20.89
N GLU A 116 -11.79 12.79 19.84
CA GLU A 116 -11.23 12.47 18.54
C GLU A 116 -9.74 12.79 18.53
N PRO A 117 -8.86 11.84 18.14
CA PRO A 117 -7.45 12.14 18.04
C PRO A 117 -7.19 13.13 16.89
N ILE A 118 -6.58 14.26 17.22
CA ILE A 118 -6.09 15.23 16.24
C ILE A 118 -4.59 14.97 16.07
N VAL A 119 -4.21 14.44 14.91
CA VAL A 119 -2.79 14.29 14.56
C VAL A 119 -2.29 15.61 14.01
N ARG A 120 -1.30 16.20 14.67
CA ARG A 120 -0.62 17.42 14.22
C ARG A 120 0.83 17.12 13.88
N LEU A 121 1.25 17.60 12.73
CA LEU A 121 2.67 17.68 12.42
C LEU A 121 3.24 18.92 13.07
N VAL A 122 4.08 18.75 14.07
CA VAL A 122 4.77 19.86 14.75
C VAL A 122 6.15 19.97 14.17
N TYR A 123 6.42 21.08 13.50
CA TYR A 123 7.76 21.43 13.10
C TYR A 123 8.50 21.98 14.33
N ALA A 124 9.74 21.56 14.56
CA ALA A 124 10.54 22.12 15.64
C ALA A 124 10.61 23.63 15.47
N PRO A 125 10.26 24.40 16.51
CA PRO A 125 10.24 25.85 16.41
C PRO A 125 11.63 26.38 16.10
N GLN A 126 11.73 27.14 15.04
CA GLN A 126 12.86 28.10 14.95
C GLN A 126 12.69 29.09 16.08
N THR A 127 13.71 29.30 16.83
CA THR A 127 13.76 30.10 18.08
C THR A 127 13.43 31.59 17.90
N ARG A 128 12.77 32.02 16.83
CA ARG A 128 12.22 33.36 16.67
C ARG A 128 10.90 33.32 15.88
N PRO A 129 9.82 33.91 16.40
CA PRO A 129 8.59 34.08 15.63
C PRO A 129 8.86 35.02 14.45
N SER A 130 8.89 34.50 13.26
CA SER A 130 8.95 35.27 12.03
C SER A 130 7.52 35.53 11.57
N THR A 131 7.11 36.79 11.50
CA THR A 131 5.85 37.28 10.97
C THR A 131 5.79 37.23 9.43
N ARG A 132 6.78 36.62 8.80
CA ARG A 132 6.76 36.38 7.33
C ARG A 132 6.16 35.02 7.02
N PRO A 133 5.32 34.89 5.96
CA PRO A 133 4.91 33.59 5.44
C PRO A 133 6.16 32.74 5.21
N LEU A 134 6.10 31.46 5.58
CA LEU A 134 7.19 30.51 5.36
C LEU A 134 7.48 30.44 3.85
N ALA A 135 8.32 31.32 3.34
CA ALA A 135 9.10 31.01 2.17
C ALA A 135 9.97 29.83 2.61
N LEU A 136 9.75 28.64 2.05
CA LEU A 136 10.65 27.50 2.16
C LEU A 136 12.05 28.01 1.81
N ALA A 137 12.77 28.43 2.85
CA ALA A 137 14.12 28.92 2.68
C ALA A 137 14.89 27.75 2.09
N THR A 138 15.39 27.93 0.90
CA THR A 138 16.41 27.11 0.25
C THR A 138 17.69 27.16 1.08
N ARG A 139 17.66 26.56 2.26
CA ARG A 139 18.88 26.22 2.99
C ARG A 139 19.46 24.99 2.32
N GLY A 140 20.73 25.06 2.02
CA GLY A 140 21.53 24.15 1.23
C GLY A 140 21.06 22.69 1.28
N ALA A 141 20.97 22.07 0.11
CA ALA A 141 20.46 20.72 -0.06
C ALA A 141 21.10 19.77 0.95
N ILE A 142 20.29 19.26 1.89
CA ILE A 142 20.75 18.21 2.79
C ILE A 142 20.86 16.94 1.95
N THR A 143 22.03 16.34 1.95
CA THR A 143 22.19 15.01 1.32
C THR A 143 21.28 14.02 2.06
N PRO A 144 20.29 13.43 1.38
CA PRO A 144 19.39 12.47 2.03
C PRO A 144 20.16 11.28 2.60
N ARG A 145 19.68 10.73 3.73
CA ARG A 145 20.25 9.52 4.36
C ARG A 145 20.11 8.28 3.45
N GLY A 146 19.07 8.26 2.64
CA GLY A 146 18.73 7.18 1.73
C GLY A 146 17.45 7.50 1.00
N THR A 147 16.96 6.54 0.24
CA THR A 147 15.72 6.65 -0.53
C THR A 147 14.68 5.64 -0.02
N LEU A 148 13.47 6.09 0.27
CA LEU A 148 12.36 5.25 0.68
C LEU A 148 11.27 5.23 -0.39
N PHE A 149 10.82 4.05 -0.77
CA PHE A 149 9.61 3.89 -1.58
C PHE A 149 8.40 3.71 -0.67
N LEU A 150 7.31 4.40 -0.97
CA LEU A 150 6.01 4.24 -0.34
C LEU A 150 5.03 3.59 -1.32
N LEU A 151 4.48 2.43 -0.93
CA LEU A 151 3.58 1.62 -1.74
C LEU A 151 2.20 1.56 -1.11
N HIS A 152 1.20 1.97 -1.88
CA HIS A 152 -0.18 2.09 -1.44
C HIS A 152 -0.95 0.75 -1.42
N GLY A 153 -2.10 0.70 -0.72
CA GLY A 153 -3.03 -0.41 -0.65
C GLY A 153 -3.83 -0.64 -1.94
N LEU A 154 -4.59 -1.73 -1.98
CA LEU A 154 -5.47 -2.06 -3.09
C LEU A 154 -6.59 -1.01 -3.22
N GLY A 155 -6.79 -0.49 -4.42
CA GLY A 155 -7.81 0.52 -4.71
C GLY A 155 -7.44 1.94 -4.28
N ASP A 156 -6.27 2.14 -3.66
CA ASP A 156 -5.73 3.45 -3.29
C ASP A 156 -4.86 4.05 -4.40
N SER A 157 -4.27 5.18 -4.10
CA SER A 157 -3.23 5.82 -4.91
C SER A 157 -2.24 6.56 -4.02
N LYS A 158 -1.10 6.96 -4.56
CA LYS A 158 -0.11 7.79 -3.86
C LYS A 158 -0.66 9.14 -3.37
N GLU A 159 -1.78 9.60 -3.95
CA GLU A 159 -2.46 10.85 -3.62
C GLU A 159 -3.42 10.71 -2.42
N TYR A 160 -3.56 9.52 -1.86
CA TYR A 160 -4.41 9.32 -0.69
C TYR A 160 -3.70 9.80 0.58
N TYR A 161 -4.41 10.55 1.43
CA TYR A 161 -3.89 11.27 2.60
C TYR A 161 -2.86 10.50 3.47
N PRO A 162 -3.06 9.23 3.86
CA PRO A 162 -2.08 8.51 4.66
C PRO A 162 -0.69 8.45 4.01
N TYR A 163 -0.60 8.26 2.70
CA TYR A 163 0.70 8.10 2.00
C TYR A 163 1.43 9.44 1.91
N GLU A 164 0.72 10.51 1.64
CA GLU A 164 1.28 11.84 1.68
C GLU A 164 1.80 12.18 3.08
N PHE A 165 0.98 11.94 4.11
CA PHE A 165 1.35 12.15 5.50
C PHE A 165 2.61 11.39 5.88
N TYR A 166 2.70 10.08 5.58
CA TYR A 166 3.90 9.30 5.85
C TYR A 166 5.09 9.75 5.00
N SER A 167 4.88 10.18 3.76
CA SER A 167 5.95 10.71 2.92
C SER A 167 6.59 11.94 3.55
N PHE A 168 5.78 12.82 4.10
CA PHE A 168 6.22 14.02 4.77
C PHE A 168 7.00 13.71 6.06
N ILE A 169 6.50 12.77 6.87
CA ILE A 169 7.20 12.31 8.06
C ILE A 169 8.57 11.73 7.72
N MET A 170 8.65 10.84 6.73
CA MET A 170 9.90 10.20 6.35
C MET A 170 10.87 11.20 5.70
N ALA A 171 10.37 12.17 4.94
CA ALA A 171 11.17 13.27 4.42
C ALA A 171 11.74 14.12 5.56
N GLY A 172 10.96 14.38 6.62
CA GLY A 172 11.42 15.05 7.84
C GLY A 172 12.48 14.26 8.62
N GLN A 173 12.51 12.94 8.49
CA GLN A 173 13.58 12.09 9.05
C GLN A 173 14.86 12.06 8.18
N GLY A 174 14.87 12.81 7.08
CA GLY A 174 16.03 12.98 6.21
C GLY A 174 16.09 11.98 5.03
N TYR A 175 15.01 11.31 4.68
CA TYR A 175 14.96 10.45 3.51
C TYR A 175 14.40 11.19 2.28
N ARG A 176 14.89 10.84 1.09
CA ARG A 176 14.16 11.11 -0.15
C ARG A 176 13.05 10.07 -0.25
N VAL A 177 11.82 10.50 -0.51
CA VAL A 177 10.66 9.59 -0.58
C VAL A 177 10.14 9.52 -2.01
N ILE A 178 9.94 8.30 -2.48
CA ILE A 178 9.39 7.98 -3.79
C ILE A 178 8.01 7.37 -3.59
N LEU A 179 6.97 8.03 -4.07
CA LEU A 179 5.61 7.50 -4.07
C LEU A 179 5.27 7.01 -5.48
N VAL A 180 4.74 5.80 -5.58
CA VAL A 180 4.43 5.17 -6.87
C VAL A 180 2.97 4.76 -6.88
N ASP A 181 2.21 5.19 -7.90
CA ASP A 181 0.97 4.48 -8.23
C ASP A 181 1.34 3.16 -8.90
N SER A 182 0.94 2.05 -8.29
CA SER A 182 1.10 0.73 -8.88
C SER A 182 0.34 0.62 -10.21
N ARG A 183 0.74 -0.34 -11.08
CA ARG A 183 -0.03 -0.59 -12.31
C ARG A 183 -1.52 -0.70 -12.03
N GLY A 184 -2.35 -0.10 -12.88
CA GLY A 184 -3.81 -0.13 -12.73
C GLY A 184 -4.37 0.66 -11.56
N HIS A 185 -3.58 1.53 -10.92
CA HIS A 185 -4.01 2.38 -9.82
C HIS A 185 -3.71 3.86 -10.10
N GLY A 186 -4.43 4.73 -9.41
CA GLY A 186 -4.18 6.16 -9.46
C GLY A 186 -4.08 6.72 -10.88
N ARG A 187 -2.99 7.42 -11.15
CA ARG A 187 -2.68 7.96 -12.48
C ARG A 187 -1.85 7.01 -13.34
N SER A 188 -1.51 5.80 -12.86
CA SER A 188 -0.79 4.79 -13.64
C SER A 188 -1.70 4.08 -14.62
N THR A 189 -1.13 3.57 -15.71
CA THR A 189 -1.82 2.69 -16.64
C THR A 189 -1.59 1.22 -16.29
N GLY A 190 -2.14 0.32 -17.08
CA GLY A 190 -2.10 -1.14 -16.89
C GLY A 190 -3.50 -1.69 -16.70
N ASP A 191 -3.73 -2.90 -17.17
CA ASP A 191 -5.08 -3.48 -17.27
C ASP A 191 -5.35 -4.53 -16.18
N ARG A 192 -4.31 -5.19 -15.67
CA ARG A 192 -4.42 -6.32 -14.74
C ARG A 192 -3.47 -6.25 -13.58
N LEU A 193 -3.99 -6.61 -12.41
CA LEU A 193 -3.25 -6.74 -11.17
C LEU A 193 -2.73 -8.18 -11.02
N THR A 194 -1.60 -8.32 -10.36
CA THR A 194 -0.98 -9.63 -10.11
C THR A 194 -0.53 -9.82 -8.67
N PHE A 195 -1.02 -8.97 -7.77
CA PHE A 195 -0.89 -9.10 -6.32
C PHE A 195 0.55 -9.29 -5.82
N GLY A 196 1.47 -8.52 -6.40
CA GLY A 196 2.89 -8.50 -6.06
C GLY A 196 3.79 -9.09 -7.16
N TYR A 197 3.28 -9.93 -8.06
CA TYR A 197 4.12 -10.60 -9.04
C TYR A 197 4.71 -9.65 -10.11
N ARG A 198 3.88 -8.94 -10.88
CA ARG A 198 4.34 -7.96 -11.87
C ARG A 198 4.68 -6.63 -11.22
N GLU A 199 3.93 -6.25 -10.21
CA GLU A 199 4.15 -5.01 -9.48
C GLU A 199 5.57 -4.93 -8.94
N SER A 200 6.13 -6.03 -8.40
CA SER A 200 7.51 -6.07 -7.95
C SER A 200 8.52 -5.88 -9.10
N ARG A 201 8.26 -6.46 -10.27
CA ARG A 201 9.09 -6.32 -11.47
C ARG A 201 9.02 -4.94 -12.09
N ASP A 202 7.87 -4.30 -12.01
CA ASP A 202 7.72 -2.90 -12.37
C ASP A 202 8.58 -2.00 -11.48
N LEU A 203 8.58 -2.26 -10.17
CA LEU A 203 9.38 -1.49 -9.21
C LEU A 203 10.88 -1.66 -9.43
N VAL A 204 11.34 -2.84 -9.88
CA VAL A 204 12.73 -3.03 -10.35
C VAL A 204 13.04 -2.04 -11.48
N GLN A 205 12.17 -1.94 -12.50
CA GLN A 205 12.37 -1.06 -13.64
C GLN A 205 12.25 0.43 -13.26
N VAL A 206 11.33 0.77 -12.35
CA VAL A 206 11.23 2.13 -11.78
C VAL A 206 12.54 2.49 -11.07
N LEU A 207 13.09 1.60 -10.25
CA LEU A 207 14.37 1.82 -9.56
C LEU A 207 15.52 1.98 -10.55
N ASP A 208 15.55 1.19 -11.62
CA ASP A 208 16.55 1.29 -12.69
C ASP A 208 16.48 2.66 -13.37
N ASP A 209 15.28 3.11 -13.73
CA ASP A 209 15.08 4.40 -14.38
C ASP A 209 15.49 5.57 -13.49
N LEU A 210 15.04 5.55 -12.22
CA LEU A 210 15.40 6.60 -11.26
C LEU A 210 16.92 6.63 -10.98
N ARG A 211 17.60 5.47 -10.95
CA ARG A 211 19.06 5.40 -10.83
C ARG A 211 19.77 6.00 -12.02
N ARG A 212 19.34 5.67 -13.24
CA ARG A 212 19.92 6.27 -14.48
C ARG A 212 19.80 7.79 -14.49
N ARG A 213 18.72 8.32 -13.91
CA ARG A 213 18.48 9.78 -13.78
C ARG A 213 19.21 10.42 -12.58
N GLY A 214 19.96 9.65 -11.78
CA GLY A 214 20.61 10.17 -10.57
C GLY A 214 19.64 10.59 -9.47
N LEU A 215 18.42 10.02 -9.45
CA LEU A 215 17.35 10.38 -8.52
C LEU A 215 17.29 9.47 -7.28
N ILE A 216 18.09 8.43 -7.21
CA ILE A 216 18.25 7.58 -6.02
C ILE A 216 19.47 8.03 -5.24
N VAL A 217 19.31 8.21 -3.94
CA VAL A 217 20.38 8.57 -3.02
C VAL A 217 20.54 7.46 -1.98
N GLY A 218 21.77 7.04 -1.75
CA GLY A 218 22.10 6.03 -0.74
C GLY A 218 21.39 4.69 -0.91
N ASN A 219 21.14 4.03 0.20
CA ASN A 219 20.45 2.76 0.26
C ASN A 219 18.93 2.92 0.06
N VAL A 220 18.29 1.88 -0.49
CA VAL A 220 16.85 1.86 -0.78
C VAL A 220 16.11 1.05 0.28
N GLY A 221 15.09 1.66 0.89
CA GLY A 221 14.11 1.01 1.74
C GLY A 221 12.71 1.10 1.14
N VAL A 222 11.80 0.28 1.64
CA VAL A 222 10.40 0.25 1.19
C VAL A 222 9.47 0.23 2.41
N LEU A 223 8.48 1.12 2.43
CA LEU A 223 7.34 1.04 3.33
C LEU A 223 6.10 0.79 2.49
N GLY A 224 5.44 -0.31 2.73
CA GLY A 224 4.23 -0.69 2.01
C GLY A 224 3.09 -1.01 2.95
N ILE A 225 1.87 -0.93 2.44
CA ILE A 225 0.66 -1.16 3.19
C ILE A 225 -0.24 -2.11 2.46
N SER A 226 -0.78 -3.11 3.20
CA SER A 226 -1.73 -4.07 2.66
C SER A 226 -1.20 -4.69 1.35
N TYR A 227 -1.84 -4.38 0.22
CA TYR A 227 -1.37 -4.75 -1.12
C TYR A 227 0.07 -4.28 -1.40
N GLY A 228 0.40 -3.04 -1.05
CA GLY A 228 1.76 -2.48 -1.21
C GLY A 228 2.78 -3.14 -0.29
N ALA A 229 2.37 -3.58 0.91
CA ALA A 229 3.22 -4.32 1.84
C ALA A 229 3.60 -5.70 1.28
N SER A 230 2.62 -6.41 0.74
CA SER A 230 2.83 -7.70 0.08
C SER A 230 3.70 -7.57 -1.17
N THR A 231 3.48 -6.49 -1.95
CA THR A 231 4.31 -6.14 -3.10
C THR A 231 5.76 -5.83 -2.70
N ALA A 232 5.97 -5.12 -1.57
CA ALA A 232 7.30 -4.81 -1.04
C ALA A 232 8.09 -6.07 -0.67
N ILE A 233 7.43 -7.06 -0.05
CA ILE A 233 8.02 -8.36 0.27
C ILE A 233 8.43 -9.09 -1.02
N CYS A 234 7.54 -9.13 -2.02
CA CYS A 234 7.84 -9.73 -3.32
C CYS A 234 9.01 -9.02 -4.04
N TRP A 235 9.07 -7.70 -3.94
CA TRP A 235 10.16 -6.91 -4.55
C TRP A 235 11.49 -7.17 -3.86
N ALA A 236 11.54 -7.15 -2.52
CA ALA A 236 12.76 -7.43 -1.77
C ALA A 236 13.35 -8.82 -2.08
N ALA A 237 12.49 -9.82 -2.36
CA ALA A 237 12.93 -11.17 -2.69
C ALA A 237 13.57 -11.32 -4.09
N ILE A 238 13.39 -10.35 -4.98
CA ILE A 238 13.94 -10.39 -6.36
C ILE A 238 14.94 -9.28 -6.65
N ASP A 239 15.11 -8.32 -5.76
CA ASP A 239 15.99 -7.17 -5.95
C ASP A 239 16.82 -6.89 -4.69
N PRO A 240 18.09 -7.30 -4.65
CA PRO A 240 18.96 -7.13 -3.47
C PRO A 240 19.31 -5.66 -3.18
N ARG A 241 18.92 -4.73 -4.05
CA ARG A 241 19.07 -3.28 -3.81
C ARG A 241 18.08 -2.76 -2.79
N VAL A 242 16.97 -3.48 -2.56
CA VAL A 242 16.06 -3.23 -1.43
C VAL A 242 16.73 -3.74 -0.16
N ARG A 243 17.13 -2.83 0.71
CA ARG A 243 17.94 -3.13 1.91
C ARG A 243 17.14 -3.26 3.19
N ALA A 244 15.92 -2.77 3.22
CA ALA A 244 15.00 -2.91 4.35
C ALA A 244 13.56 -2.73 3.89
N VAL A 245 12.64 -3.47 4.50
CA VAL A 245 11.19 -3.37 4.28
C VAL A 245 10.48 -3.11 5.60
N VAL A 246 9.49 -2.23 5.58
CA VAL A 246 8.43 -2.10 6.59
C VAL A 246 7.12 -2.46 5.91
N ALA A 247 6.49 -3.53 6.36
CA ALA A 247 5.26 -4.07 5.78
C ALA A 247 4.11 -3.95 6.79
N LEU A 248 3.17 -3.06 6.51
CA LEU A 248 1.99 -2.83 7.34
C LEU A 248 0.83 -3.66 6.80
N GLU A 249 0.31 -4.59 7.62
CA GLU A 249 -0.86 -5.43 7.31
C GLU A 249 -0.77 -6.18 5.98
N PRO A 250 0.36 -6.85 5.68
CA PRO A 250 0.52 -7.63 4.46
C PRO A 250 -0.36 -8.87 4.47
N PHE A 251 -0.80 -9.32 3.29
CA PHE A 251 -1.28 -10.68 3.12
C PHE A 251 -0.12 -11.64 2.82
N SER A 252 -0.25 -12.90 3.24
CA SER A 252 0.75 -13.94 2.98
C SER A 252 0.49 -14.70 1.67
N SER A 253 -0.78 -14.89 1.32
CA SER A 253 -1.20 -15.50 0.06
C SER A 253 -2.50 -14.88 -0.45
N LEU A 254 -2.68 -14.85 -1.78
CA LEU A 254 -3.92 -14.38 -2.38
C LEU A 254 -5.10 -15.31 -2.07
N ARG A 255 -4.86 -16.64 -1.91
CA ARG A 255 -5.90 -17.60 -1.55
C ARG A 255 -6.57 -17.23 -0.24
N ASP A 256 -5.75 -17.06 0.80
CA ASP A 256 -6.24 -16.77 2.14
C ASP A 256 -6.79 -15.35 2.23
N ALA A 257 -6.11 -14.38 1.62
CA ALA A 257 -6.60 -13.00 1.58
C ALA A 257 -7.98 -12.87 0.92
N THR A 258 -8.27 -13.67 -0.12
CA THR A 258 -9.59 -13.69 -0.76
C THR A 258 -10.65 -14.30 0.16
N VAL A 259 -10.29 -15.28 0.98
CA VAL A 259 -11.19 -15.88 1.98
C VAL A 259 -11.46 -14.87 3.11
N ASP A 260 -10.43 -14.25 3.65
CA ASP A 260 -10.56 -13.31 4.77
C ASP A 260 -11.32 -12.03 4.35
N ALA A 261 -10.95 -11.43 3.22
CA ALA A 261 -11.59 -10.21 2.73
C ALA A 261 -12.96 -10.45 2.08
N GLY A 262 -13.25 -11.68 1.66
CA GLY A 262 -14.48 -12.04 0.94
C GLY A 262 -15.77 -11.54 1.60
N PRO A 263 -16.01 -11.76 2.91
CA PRO A 263 -17.19 -11.25 3.59
C PRO A 263 -17.33 -9.74 3.51
N SER A 264 -16.24 -9.00 3.64
CA SER A 264 -16.22 -7.52 3.56
C SER A 264 -16.43 -7.02 2.13
N LEU A 265 -15.81 -7.67 1.14
CA LEU A 265 -15.89 -7.28 -0.27
C LEU A 265 -17.25 -7.63 -0.89
N LEU A 266 -17.83 -8.78 -0.55
CA LEU A 266 -19.09 -9.26 -1.10
C LEU A 266 -20.31 -8.77 -0.28
N GLY A 267 -20.10 -8.28 0.94
CA GLY A 267 -21.14 -7.75 1.82
C GLY A 267 -22.27 -8.77 2.04
N SER A 268 -23.51 -8.32 1.88
CA SER A 268 -24.69 -9.19 2.09
C SER A 268 -24.81 -10.38 1.11
N SER A 269 -23.93 -10.50 0.12
CA SER A 269 -23.89 -11.62 -0.82
C SER A 269 -22.84 -12.68 -0.45
N SER A 270 -22.06 -12.43 0.59
CA SER A 270 -20.95 -13.31 1.01
C SER A 270 -21.41 -14.73 1.36
N TRP A 271 -22.63 -14.89 1.90
CA TRP A 271 -23.22 -16.20 2.22
C TRP A 271 -23.41 -17.13 1.02
N MET A 272 -23.36 -16.58 -0.21
CA MET A 272 -23.45 -17.37 -1.45
C MET A 272 -22.15 -18.06 -1.81
N PHE A 273 -21.04 -17.71 -1.18
CA PHE A 273 -19.70 -18.20 -1.51
C PHE A 273 -19.12 -18.96 -0.32
N SER A 274 -18.80 -20.22 -0.54
CA SER A 274 -18.00 -21.00 0.42
C SER A 274 -16.54 -20.55 0.38
N ASN A 275 -15.74 -20.89 1.39
CA ASN A 275 -14.28 -20.66 1.38
C ASN A 275 -13.62 -21.29 0.14
N ARG A 276 -14.12 -22.43 -0.31
CA ARG A 276 -13.64 -23.10 -1.53
C ARG A 276 -13.94 -22.27 -2.79
N ASP A 277 -15.09 -21.63 -2.86
CA ASP A 277 -15.43 -20.73 -3.98
C ASP A 277 -14.51 -19.53 -4.00
N LEU A 278 -14.25 -18.92 -2.83
CA LEU A 278 -13.33 -17.81 -2.70
C LEU A 278 -11.88 -18.18 -3.09
N GLN A 279 -11.41 -19.37 -2.70
CA GLN A 279 -10.13 -19.91 -3.14
C GLN A 279 -10.07 -20.18 -4.66
N ASN A 280 -11.17 -20.67 -5.25
CA ASN A 280 -11.28 -20.85 -6.70
C ASN A 280 -11.28 -19.52 -7.45
N ILE A 281 -11.89 -18.47 -6.87
CA ILE A 281 -11.83 -17.10 -7.39
C ILE A 281 -10.37 -16.63 -7.40
N ALA A 282 -9.63 -16.80 -6.30
CA ALA A 282 -8.22 -16.45 -6.22
C ALA A 282 -7.37 -17.19 -7.27
N ALA A 283 -7.58 -18.50 -7.44
CA ALA A 283 -6.89 -19.30 -8.45
C ALA A 283 -7.20 -18.81 -9.88
N ARG A 284 -8.45 -18.40 -10.13
CA ARG A 284 -8.84 -17.83 -11.43
C ARG A 284 -8.22 -16.46 -11.67
N VAL A 285 -8.12 -15.61 -10.63
CA VAL A 285 -7.39 -14.33 -10.67
C VAL A 285 -5.95 -14.57 -11.10
N ALA A 286 -5.26 -15.53 -10.47
CA ALA A 286 -3.87 -15.87 -10.81
C ALA A 286 -3.73 -16.32 -12.28
N LYS A 287 -4.66 -17.19 -12.75
CA LYS A 287 -4.69 -17.61 -14.16
C LYS A 287 -4.89 -16.43 -15.11
N LEU A 288 -5.82 -15.53 -14.81
CA LEU A 288 -6.09 -14.32 -15.61
C LEU A 288 -4.92 -13.34 -15.59
N GLY A 289 -4.27 -13.21 -14.44
CA GLY A 289 -3.06 -12.39 -14.24
C GLY A 289 -1.80 -13.00 -14.85
N GLY A 290 -1.78 -14.31 -15.12
CA GLY A 290 -0.64 -15.02 -15.67
C GLY A 290 0.50 -15.20 -14.67
N PHE A 291 0.18 -15.53 -13.41
CA PHE A 291 1.14 -15.83 -12.35
C PHE A 291 0.76 -17.12 -11.59
N ASP A 292 1.71 -17.71 -10.91
CA ASP A 292 1.51 -18.88 -10.06
C ASP A 292 1.14 -18.42 -8.65
N ILE A 293 -0.08 -18.75 -8.20
CA ILE A 293 -0.66 -18.22 -6.96
C ILE A 293 0.11 -18.64 -5.69
N ASP A 294 0.79 -19.77 -5.73
CA ASP A 294 1.51 -20.31 -4.57
C ASP A 294 3.01 -19.92 -4.65
N ARG A 295 3.66 -20.15 -5.79
CA ARG A 295 5.07 -19.83 -6.01
C ARG A 295 5.36 -18.34 -6.00
N ASP A 296 4.47 -17.53 -6.56
CA ASP A 296 4.64 -16.08 -6.68
C ASP A 296 3.97 -15.32 -5.52
N SER A 297 3.66 -16.01 -4.42
CA SER A 297 3.04 -15.45 -3.21
C SER A 297 4.07 -14.70 -2.33
N PRO A 298 3.62 -13.73 -1.52
CA PRO A 298 4.48 -13.11 -0.51
C PRO A 298 5.09 -14.11 0.48
N LEU A 299 4.36 -15.19 0.82
CA LEU A 299 4.86 -16.25 1.68
C LEU A 299 6.04 -17.00 1.06
N ALA A 300 5.93 -17.36 -0.23
CA ALA A 300 7.04 -17.96 -0.94
C ALA A 300 8.20 -16.96 -1.18
N ALA A 301 7.89 -15.67 -1.28
CA ALA A 301 8.89 -14.61 -1.45
C ALA A 301 9.72 -14.42 -0.19
N ILE A 302 9.09 -14.28 1.00
CA ILE A 302 9.79 -14.04 2.26
C ILE A 302 10.70 -15.22 2.62
N ALA A 303 10.29 -16.46 2.36
CA ALA A 303 11.08 -17.67 2.65
C ALA A 303 12.42 -17.75 1.89
N ARG A 304 12.62 -16.94 0.85
CA ARG A 304 13.89 -16.87 0.06
C ARG A 304 14.53 -15.48 0.12
N CYS A 305 13.99 -14.58 0.93
CA CYS A 305 14.45 -13.20 1.05
C CYS A 305 15.42 -13.08 2.23
N THR A 306 16.54 -12.41 2.03
CA THR A 306 17.49 -12.10 3.11
C THR A 306 17.44 -10.63 3.54
N THR A 307 16.56 -9.84 2.92
CA THR A 307 16.34 -8.46 3.29
C THR A 307 15.60 -8.38 4.63
N PRO A 308 16.05 -7.58 5.59
CA PRO A 308 15.34 -7.38 6.86
C PRO A 308 13.93 -6.80 6.65
N ILE A 309 12.91 -7.47 7.22
CA ILE A 309 11.50 -7.10 7.08
C ILE A 309 10.87 -6.85 8.45
N LEU A 310 10.36 -5.65 8.68
CA LEU A 310 9.51 -5.32 9.83
C LEU A 310 8.04 -5.49 9.43
N LEU A 311 7.38 -6.46 10.07
CA LEU A 311 5.95 -6.73 9.91
C LEU A 311 5.18 -6.05 11.05
N ILE A 312 4.18 -5.23 10.75
CA ILE A 312 3.30 -4.61 11.75
C ILE A 312 1.86 -4.91 11.35
N HIS A 313 1.06 -5.44 12.31
CA HIS A 313 -0.31 -5.84 12.02
C HIS A 313 -1.25 -5.55 13.19
N GLY A 314 -2.46 -5.08 12.90
CA GLY A 314 -3.49 -4.86 13.91
C GLY A 314 -4.12 -6.17 14.38
N LYS A 315 -4.21 -6.41 15.70
CA LYS A 315 -4.83 -7.64 16.24
C LYS A 315 -6.34 -7.73 16.00
N ALA A 316 -7.01 -6.60 15.82
CA ALA A 316 -8.43 -6.53 15.51
C ALA A 316 -8.71 -6.42 14.00
N ASP A 317 -7.71 -6.67 13.15
CA ASP A 317 -7.89 -6.73 11.71
C ASP A 317 -8.76 -7.94 11.34
N ASN A 318 -9.96 -7.64 10.84
CA ASN A 318 -10.94 -8.63 10.38
C ASN A 318 -11.13 -8.60 8.86
N PHE A 319 -10.32 -7.80 8.15
CA PHE A 319 -10.28 -7.76 6.69
C PHE A 319 -9.15 -8.65 6.15
N LEU A 320 -7.94 -8.49 6.70
CA LEU A 320 -6.82 -9.41 6.55
C LEU A 320 -6.39 -9.85 7.94
N LEU A 321 -6.60 -11.11 8.28
CA LEU A 321 -6.34 -11.60 9.63
C LEU A 321 -4.84 -11.47 10.01
N PRO A 322 -4.50 -11.17 11.29
CA PRO A 322 -3.11 -11.12 11.75
C PRO A 322 -2.31 -12.40 11.49
N ALA A 323 -3.01 -13.50 11.29
CA ALA A 323 -2.45 -14.79 10.88
C ALA A 323 -1.57 -14.69 9.61
N HIS A 324 -1.83 -13.74 8.72
CA HIS A 324 -0.99 -13.48 7.56
C HIS A 324 0.42 -13.06 7.97
N SER A 325 0.56 -12.02 8.80
CA SER A 325 1.87 -11.56 9.28
C SER A 325 2.55 -12.58 10.18
N ILE A 326 1.79 -13.34 10.96
CA ILE A 326 2.34 -14.44 11.79
C ILE A 326 2.97 -15.50 10.88
N ARG A 327 2.28 -15.97 9.83
CA ARG A 327 2.82 -16.94 8.86
C ARG A 327 4.05 -16.42 8.12
N LEU A 328 4.03 -15.14 7.73
CA LEU A 328 5.20 -14.50 7.10
C LEU A 328 6.42 -14.50 8.03
N HIS A 329 6.22 -14.11 9.30
CA HIS A 329 7.30 -14.15 10.30
C HIS A 329 7.81 -15.56 10.56
N GLN A 330 6.92 -16.55 10.66
CA GLN A 330 7.30 -17.95 10.86
C GLN A 330 8.09 -18.54 9.69
N ALA A 331 7.86 -18.04 8.46
CA ALA A 331 8.59 -18.49 7.28
C ALA A 331 10.03 -17.95 7.20
N ASP A 332 10.31 -16.82 7.86
CA ASP A 332 11.67 -16.25 7.96
C ASP A 332 11.83 -15.47 9.28
N PRO A 333 11.98 -16.16 10.41
CA PRO A 333 12.14 -15.52 11.71
C PRO A 333 13.48 -14.80 11.87
N ASP A 334 14.50 -15.20 11.12
CA ASP A 334 15.87 -14.66 11.24
C ASP A 334 16.01 -13.27 10.60
N HIS A 335 15.27 -13.01 9.52
CA HIS A 335 15.32 -11.72 8.82
C HIS A 335 14.05 -10.89 9.00
N SER A 336 13.08 -11.35 9.80
CA SER A 336 11.87 -10.58 10.07
C SER A 336 11.66 -10.29 11.56
N LYS A 337 10.95 -9.19 11.82
CA LYS A 337 10.43 -8.82 13.15
C LYS A 337 8.94 -8.58 13.03
N LEU A 338 8.15 -9.16 13.94
CA LEU A 338 6.69 -8.97 13.99
C LEU A 338 6.30 -8.10 15.19
N ILE A 339 5.44 -7.10 14.91
CA ILE A 339 4.76 -6.29 15.93
C ILE A 339 3.26 -6.43 15.71
N LEU A 340 2.55 -6.93 16.73
CA LEU A 340 1.09 -6.99 16.73
C LEU A 340 0.54 -5.87 17.61
N VAL A 341 -0.38 -5.06 17.06
CA VAL A 341 -0.95 -3.87 17.70
C VAL A 341 -2.33 -4.18 18.26
N ASP A 342 -2.49 -4.03 19.57
CA ASP A 342 -3.79 -4.28 20.23
C ASP A 342 -4.85 -3.28 19.77
N GLY A 343 -6.06 -3.79 19.53
CA GLY A 343 -7.24 -2.99 19.19
C GLY A 343 -7.25 -2.36 17.80
N ALA A 344 -6.16 -2.38 17.05
CA ALA A 344 -6.11 -1.80 15.72
C ALA A 344 -6.75 -2.73 14.68
N SER A 345 -7.61 -2.18 13.81
CA SER A 345 -8.19 -2.84 12.64
C SER A 345 -7.47 -2.43 11.36
N HIS A 346 -7.75 -3.11 10.24
CA HIS A 346 -7.10 -2.87 8.93
C HIS A 346 -7.10 -1.41 8.47
N LEU A 347 -8.17 -0.66 8.74
CA LEU A 347 -8.28 0.74 8.33
C LEU A 347 -7.83 1.73 9.42
N ASP A 348 -7.66 1.24 10.65
CA ASP A 348 -7.41 2.09 11.81
C ASP A 348 -5.95 2.08 12.27
N LEU A 349 -5.20 1.05 11.92
CA LEU A 349 -3.79 0.90 12.34
C LEU A 349 -2.96 2.17 12.10
N TRP A 350 -3.13 2.79 10.95
CA TRP A 350 -2.42 3.98 10.51
C TRP A 350 -2.65 5.20 11.39
N PHE A 351 -3.84 5.33 11.93
CA PHE A 351 -4.24 6.46 12.74
C PHE A 351 -4.07 6.19 14.23
N GLN A 352 -4.41 4.96 14.68
CA GLN A 352 -4.32 4.60 16.09
C GLN A 352 -2.88 4.40 16.55
N ALA A 353 -2.02 3.91 15.68
CA ALA A 353 -0.64 3.56 16.00
C ALA A 353 0.40 4.40 15.24
N VAL A 354 0.02 5.55 14.67
CA VAL A 354 0.87 6.38 13.81
C VAL A 354 2.22 6.72 14.44
N GLU A 355 2.21 7.07 15.73
CA GLU A 355 3.45 7.41 16.46
C GLU A 355 4.36 6.19 16.62
N MET A 356 3.79 5.05 17.00
CA MET A 356 4.54 3.80 17.13
C MET A 356 5.07 3.34 15.77
N ILE A 357 4.23 3.34 14.71
CA ILE A 357 4.63 2.97 13.35
C ILE A 357 5.78 3.86 12.88
N THR A 358 5.66 5.17 13.04
CA THR A 358 6.71 6.13 12.66
C THR A 358 8.02 5.85 13.40
N ARG A 359 7.95 5.65 14.72
CA ARG A 359 9.13 5.39 15.56
C ARG A 359 9.80 4.07 15.18
N GLU A 360 9.05 2.98 15.07
CA GLU A 360 9.60 1.66 14.74
C GLU A 360 10.11 1.60 13.31
N SER A 361 9.40 2.21 12.35
CA SER A 361 9.85 2.31 10.95
C SER A 361 11.15 3.10 10.84
N ASN A 362 11.23 4.25 11.54
CA ASN A 362 12.44 5.07 11.52
C ASN A 362 13.64 4.33 12.14
N ARG A 363 13.45 3.66 13.29
CA ARG A 363 14.48 2.82 13.91
C ARG A 363 14.94 1.69 12.97
N TRP A 364 13.99 1.05 12.29
CA TRP A 364 14.27 -0.02 11.33
C TRP A 364 15.12 0.49 10.16
N PHE A 365 14.70 1.57 9.53
CA PHE A 365 15.45 2.16 8.43
C PHE A 365 16.80 2.70 8.86
N GLN A 366 16.93 3.34 10.02
CA GLN A 366 18.23 3.79 10.56
C GLN A 366 19.20 2.62 10.76
N ARG A 367 18.73 1.48 11.19
CA ARG A 367 19.55 0.28 11.41
C ARG A 367 20.06 -0.33 10.10
N TYR A 368 19.22 -0.41 9.08
CA TYR A 368 19.52 -1.15 7.86
C TYR A 368 19.83 -0.26 6.64
N LEU A 369 19.58 1.03 6.74
CA LEU A 369 19.94 2.05 5.76
C LEU A 369 20.89 3.08 6.42
N PRO A 370 22.11 2.68 6.81
CA PRO A 370 23.05 3.64 7.41
C PRO A 370 23.31 4.79 6.44
N ALA A 371 23.38 6.01 6.99
CA ALA A 371 23.67 7.18 6.20
C ALA A 371 25.01 6.99 5.46
N HIS A 372 25.04 7.33 4.19
CA HIS A 372 26.28 7.39 3.43
C HIS A 372 27.05 8.62 3.93
N LEU A 373 27.99 8.42 4.83
CA LEU A 373 28.93 9.49 5.17
C LEU A 373 29.76 9.74 3.90
N PRO A 374 29.88 11.00 3.43
CA PRO A 374 30.82 11.31 2.36
C PRO A 374 32.21 10.83 2.83
N GLN A 375 32.87 10.01 1.99
CA GLN A 375 34.27 9.69 2.22
C GLN A 375 35.04 11.01 2.33
N PRO A 376 35.89 11.18 3.35
CA PRO A 376 36.77 12.33 3.37
C PRO A 376 37.56 12.32 2.06
N GLY A 377 37.50 13.43 1.34
CA GLY A 377 38.31 13.59 0.14
C GLY A 377 39.79 13.30 0.45
N PRO A 378 40.61 12.91 -0.55
CA PRO A 378 42.02 12.75 -0.33
C PRO A 378 42.55 14.01 0.32
N THR A 379 43.18 13.86 1.48
CA THR A 379 43.94 14.94 2.12
C THR A 379 45.14 15.18 1.24
N ASP A 380 45.15 16.32 0.53
CA ASP A 380 46.31 16.85 -0.16
C ASP A 380 47.45 17.13 0.83
#